data_79b9ad0c93e92ca0216431ccce0a8aae
#
_entry.id   79b9ad0c93e92ca0216431ccce0a8aae
#
_cell.length_a   1.000
_cell.length_b   1.000
_cell.length_c   1.000
_cell.angle_alpha   90.00
_cell.angle_beta   90.00
_cell.angle_gamma   90.00
#
_symmetry.space_group_name_H-M   'P 1'
#
loop_
_entity.id
_entity.type
_entity.pdbx_description
1 polymer ?
#
loop_
_entity_poly.entity_id
_entity_poly.type
_entity_poly.pdbx_seq_one_letter_code
_entity_poly.pdbx_strand_id
1 'polypeptide(L)'
;MNEQLDDIAVIQMVLQGQQNAYAVLVTRYQQYVFTLVMRYVNNRELAEELAQDVFLKAYRYLADFKGTCKFSTWLYTIVNTTCLSHLRVKKSETILLEEEKMVTILDSGAGERPSDKLERKTQKELIESAMLHLPISEAQILTLFYQAEQSVDEIGMIMGLTTSNVKVKLFRARQKLKEVLENKYSKELMS
;
A
#
# COMPACT_ATOMS: atom_id res chain seq x y z
N MET A 1 -27.12 12.80 -17.16
CA MET A 1 -26.89 12.32 -15.79
C MET A 1 -26.20 10.98 -15.90
N ASN A 2 -24.87 10.94 -15.70
CA ASN A 2 -24.14 9.67 -15.63
C ASN A 2 -24.39 9.12 -14.21
N GLU A 3 -25.36 8.22 -14.07
CA GLU A 3 -25.42 7.39 -12.87
C GLU A 3 -24.14 6.52 -12.85
N GLN A 4 -23.25 6.91 -11.99
CA GLN A 4 -22.01 6.16 -11.79
C GLN A 4 -22.41 4.84 -11.13
N LEU A 5 -22.42 3.74 -11.90
CA LEU A 5 -22.78 2.42 -11.40
C LEU A 5 -22.00 2.13 -10.11
N ASP A 6 -22.71 1.65 -9.10
CA ASP A 6 -22.12 1.17 -7.85
C ASP A 6 -21.20 -0.04 -8.11
N ASP A 7 -20.18 -0.21 -7.28
CA ASP A 7 -19.23 -1.32 -7.39
C ASP A 7 -19.92 -2.69 -7.41
N ILE A 8 -20.95 -2.86 -6.58
CA ILE A 8 -21.71 -4.11 -6.50
C ILE A 8 -22.41 -4.40 -7.83
N ALA A 9 -23.03 -3.39 -8.45
CA ALA A 9 -23.69 -3.54 -9.74
C ALA A 9 -22.67 -3.92 -10.84
N VAL A 10 -21.51 -3.26 -10.87
CA VAL A 10 -20.43 -3.58 -11.82
C VAL A 10 -19.92 -5.00 -11.61
N ILE A 11 -19.70 -5.43 -10.36
CA ILE A 11 -19.28 -6.79 -10.03
C ILE A 11 -20.28 -7.82 -10.52
N GLN A 12 -21.57 -7.58 -10.30
CA GLN A 12 -22.63 -8.47 -10.78
C GLN A 12 -22.63 -8.60 -12.31
N MET A 13 -22.44 -7.49 -13.05
CA MET A 13 -22.33 -7.51 -14.51
C MET A 13 -21.15 -8.40 -14.96
N VAL A 14 -19.99 -8.26 -14.31
CA VAL A 14 -18.82 -9.10 -14.62
C VAL A 14 -19.09 -10.58 -14.37
N LEU A 15 -19.70 -10.91 -13.22
CA LEU A 15 -20.04 -12.28 -12.85
C LEU A 15 -21.11 -12.92 -13.76
N GLN A 16 -21.97 -12.08 -14.39
CA GLN A 16 -22.93 -12.50 -15.41
C GLN A 16 -22.33 -12.64 -16.81
N GLY A 17 -21.01 -12.51 -16.96
CA GLY A 17 -20.30 -12.71 -18.22
C GLY A 17 -19.97 -11.42 -18.99
N GLN A 18 -20.36 -10.23 -18.51
CA GLN A 18 -19.98 -8.97 -19.14
C GLN A 18 -18.55 -8.56 -18.70
N GLN A 19 -17.55 -9.30 -19.18
CA GLN A 19 -16.15 -9.13 -18.75
C GLN A 19 -15.62 -7.71 -18.92
N ASN A 20 -16.06 -7.00 -19.98
CA ASN A 20 -15.66 -5.62 -20.23
C ASN A 20 -16.08 -4.64 -19.12
N ALA A 21 -17.10 -4.95 -18.32
CA ALA A 21 -17.50 -4.14 -17.17
C ALA A 21 -16.38 -4.06 -16.12
N TYR A 22 -15.47 -5.04 -16.04
CA TYR A 22 -14.35 -5.02 -15.11
C TYR A 22 -13.44 -3.80 -15.29
N ALA A 23 -13.30 -3.29 -16.52
CA ALA A 23 -12.53 -2.09 -16.80
C ALA A 23 -13.00 -0.84 -15.99
N VAL A 24 -14.28 -0.81 -15.60
CA VAL A 24 -14.82 0.27 -14.75
C VAL A 24 -14.18 0.22 -13.36
N LEU A 25 -14.05 -0.97 -12.76
CA LEU A 25 -13.38 -1.13 -11.46
C LEU A 25 -11.88 -0.82 -11.56
N VAL A 26 -11.22 -1.27 -12.63
CA VAL A 26 -9.80 -0.97 -12.85
C VAL A 26 -9.60 0.54 -12.94
N THR A 27 -10.36 1.25 -13.77
CA THR A 27 -10.26 2.70 -13.95
C THR A 27 -10.52 3.45 -12.64
N ARG A 28 -11.51 3.00 -11.86
CA ARG A 28 -11.88 3.61 -10.57
C ARG A 28 -10.80 3.45 -9.51
N TYR A 29 -10.16 2.29 -9.47
CA TYR A 29 -9.25 1.92 -8.39
C TYR A 29 -7.76 1.90 -8.77
N GLN A 30 -7.37 2.14 -10.03
CA GLN A 30 -5.97 2.07 -10.47
C GLN A 30 -5.03 2.98 -9.67
N GLN A 31 -5.45 4.24 -9.44
CA GLN A 31 -4.64 5.18 -8.66
C GLN A 31 -4.52 4.77 -7.19
N TYR A 32 -5.62 4.26 -6.62
CA TYR A 32 -5.64 3.75 -5.25
C TYR A 32 -4.68 2.57 -5.09
N VAL A 33 -4.78 1.56 -5.95
CA VAL A 33 -3.91 0.38 -5.92
C VAL A 33 -2.45 0.78 -6.13
N PHE A 34 -2.15 1.60 -7.14
CA PHE A 34 -0.80 2.07 -7.41
C PHE A 34 -0.18 2.80 -6.21
N THR A 35 -0.92 3.72 -5.60
CA THR A 35 -0.47 4.45 -4.40
C THR A 35 -0.17 3.52 -3.24
N LEU A 36 -0.99 2.49 -3.04
CA LEU A 36 -0.75 1.49 -2.00
C LEU A 36 0.50 0.65 -2.30
N VAL A 37 0.65 0.15 -3.52
CA VAL A 37 1.80 -0.67 -3.92
C VAL A 37 3.11 0.12 -3.81
N MET A 38 3.13 1.39 -4.23
CA MET A 38 4.30 2.27 -4.12
C MET A 38 4.85 2.37 -2.69
N ARG A 39 3.99 2.19 -1.69
CA ARG A 39 4.42 2.19 -0.28
C ARG A 39 5.18 0.94 0.15
N TYR A 40 5.00 -0.15 -0.60
CA TYR A 40 5.72 -1.39 -0.34
C TYR A 40 7.06 -1.47 -1.06
N VAL A 41 7.14 -0.97 -2.31
CA VAL A 41 8.27 -1.28 -3.17
C VAL A 41 9.14 -0.07 -3.53
N ASN A 42 8.66 1.16 -3.35
CA ASN A 42 9.37 2.42 -3.62
C ASN A 42 10.11 2.45 -4.98
N ASN A 43 9.60 1.70 -5.95
CA ASN A 43 10.07 1.61 -7.32
C ASN A 43 8.87 1.65 -8.25
N ARG A 44 8.84 2.59 -9.19
CA ARG A 44 7.69 2.86 -10.03
C ARG A 44 7.35 1.70 -10.97
N GLU A 45 8.36 1.17 -11.66
CA GLU A 45 8.18 0.08 -12.63
C GLU A 45 7.63 -1.18 -11.93
N LEU A 46 8.25 -1.55 -10.81
CA LEU A 46 7.79 -2.66 -10.00
C LEU A 46 6.40 -2.41 -9.39
N ALA A 47 6.07 -1.17 -9.06
CA ALA A 47 4.74 -0.83 -8.57
C ALA A 47 3.68 -0.96 -9.66
N GLU A 48 3.98 -0.61 -10.90
CA GLU A 48 3.10 -0.79 -12.05
C GLU A 48 2.85 -2.28 -12.32
N GLU A 49 3.89 -3.11 -12.27
CA GLU A 49 3.81 -4.58 -12.41
C GLU A 49 2.93 -5.20 -11.31
N LEU A 50 3.23 -4.90 -10.05
CA LEU A 50 2.47 -5.44 -8.92
C LEU A 50 1.02 -4.94 -8.89
N ALA A 51 0.76 -3.70 -9.34
CA ALA A 51 -0.60 -3.19 -9.46
C ALA A 51 -1.40 -3.97 -10.52
N GLN A 52 -0.78 -4.35 -11.64
CA GLN A 52 -1.40 -5.22 -12.64
C GLN A 52 -1.70 -6.60 -12.05
N ASP A 53 -0.75 -7.20 -11.32
CA ASP A 53 -0.94 -8.47 -10.64
C ASP A 53 -2.09 -8.44 -9.63
N VAL A 54 -2.24 -7.34 -8.90
CA VAL A 54 -3.36 -7.12 -7.98
C VAL A 54 -4.69 -7.18 -8.73
N PHE A 55 -4.83 -6.47 -9.86
CA PHE A 55 -6.08 -6.49 -10.63
C PHE A 55 -6.34 -7.85 -11.27
N LEU A 56 -5.33 -8.55 -11.75
CA LEU A 56 -5.47 -9.92 -12.26
C LEU A 56 -5.96 -10.88 -11.18
N LYS A 57 -5.41 -10.79 -9.96
CA LYS A 57 -5.86 -11.57 -8.80
C LYS A 57 -7.28 -11.18 -8.39
N ALA A 58 -7.58 -9.88 -8.31
CA ALA A 58 -8.91 -9.39 -8.00
C ALA A 58 -9.95 -9.92 -9.00
N TYR A 59 -9.64 -9.93 -10.28
CA TYR A 59 -10.52 -10.53 -11.29
C TYR A 59 -10.75 -12.01 -11.07
N ARG A 60 -9.68 -12.78 -10.80
CA ARG A 60 -9.77 -14.25 -10.57
C ARG A 60 -10.61 -14.59 -9.34
N TYR A 61 -10.51 -13.79 -8.29
CA TYR A 61 -11.21 -14.02 -7.01
C TYR A 61 -12.49 -13.18 -6.87
N LEU A 62 -12.95 -12.53 -7.95
CA LEU A 62 -14.11 -11.63 -7.88
C LEU A 62 -15.39 -12.35 -7.43
N ALA A 63 -15.54 -13.64 -7.80
CA ALA A 63 -16.65 -14.48 -7.35
C ALA A 63 -16.66 -14.73 -5.83
N ASP A 64 -15.51 -14.62 -5.17
CA ASP A 64 -15.38 -14.80 -3.71
C ASP A 64 -15.73 -13.52 -2.92
N PHE A 65 -15.91 -12.39 -3.61
CA PHE A 65 -16.33 -11.16 -2.98
C PHE A 65 -17.79 -11.21 -2.54
N LYS A 66 -18.02 -11.32 -1.23
CA LYS A 66 -19.36 -11.52 -0.65
C LYS A 66 -20.16 -10.23 -0.41
N GLY A 67 -19.60 -9.06 -0.71
CA GLY A 67 -20.27 -7.77 -0.46
C GLY A 67 -20.44 -7.41 1.03
N THR A 68 -19.78 -8.10 1.94
CA THR A 68 -19.84 -7.85 3.40
C THR A 68 -19.01 -6.65 3.84
N CYS A 69 -18.17 -6.12 2.96
CA CYS A 69 -17.38 -4.90 3.13
C CYS A 69 -17.31 -4.14 1.82
N LYS A 70 -16.76 -2.92 1.84
CA LYS A 70 -16.53 -2.16 0.60
C LYS A 70 -15.57 -2.91 -0.34
N PHE A 71 -15.75 -2.78 -1.65
CA PHE A 71 -14.84 -3.37 -2.63
C PHE A 71 -13.39 -2.89 -2.45
N SER A 72 -13.19 -1.61 -2.11
CA SER A 72 -11.86 -1.06 -1.77
C SER A 72 -11.19 -1.80 -0.62
N THR A 73 -11.93 -2.19 0.40
CA THR A 73 -11.45 -2.95 1.57
C THR A 73 -10.99 -4.35 1.15
N TRP A 74 -11.80 -5.03 0.36
CA TRP A 74 -11.46 -6.34 -0.18
C TRP A 74 -10.25 -6.27 -1.13
N LEU A 75 -10.22 -5.30 -2.04
CA LEU A 75 -9.11 -5.08 -2.96
C LEU A 75 -7.80 -4.79 -2.21
N TYR A 76 -7.86 -4.06 -1.10
CA TYR A 76 -6.70 -3.83 -0.24
C TYR A 76 -6.10 -5.13 0.32
N THR A 77 -6.92 -6.12 0.68
CA THR A 77 -6.38 -7.42 1.15
C THR A 77 -5.55 -8.10 0.07
N ILE A 78 -5.97 -7.95 -1.19
CA ILE A 78 -5.23 -8.49 -2.35
C ILE A 78 -3.92 -7.72 -2.57
N VAL A 79 -3.93 -6.38 -2.47
CA VAL A 79 -2.71 -5.55 -2.50
C VAL A 79 -1.73 -6.02 -1.43
N ASN A 80 -2.20 -6.10 -0.19
CA ASN A 80 -1.37 -6.48 0.95
C ASN A 80 -0.72 -7.86 0.77
N THR A 81 -1.52 -8.86 0.43
CA THR A 81 -1.02 -10.23 0.22
C THR A 81 -0.07 -10.33 -0.97
N THR A 82 -0.33 -9.61 -2.06
CA THR A 82 0.52 -9.59 -3.24
C THR A 82 1.88 -8.95 -2.93
N CYS A 83 1.89 -7.78 -2.31
CA CYS A 83 3.12 -7.08 -1.96
C CYS A 83 3.95 -7.83 -0.92
N LEU A 84 3.32 -8.37 0.14
CA LEU A 84 4.02 -9.15 1.16
C LEU A 84 4.63 -10.43 0.59
N SER A 85 3.92 -11.11 -0.32
CA SER A 85 4.46 -12.30 -0.99
C SER A 85 5.69 -11.94 -1.82
N HIS A 86 5.65 -10.84 -2.59
CA HIS A 86 6.78 -10.36 -3.36
C HIS A 86 8.00 -10.04 -2.46
N LEU A 87 7.78 -9.31 -1.37
CA LEU A 87 8.86 -8.97 -0.42
C LEU A 87 9.48 -10.19 0.26
N ARG A 88 8.69 -11.24 0.53
CA ARG A 88 9.19 -12.50 1.10
C ARG A 88 10.09 -13.25 0.12
N VAL A 89 9.69 -13.36 -1.14
CA VAL A 89 10.50 -13.99 -2.19
C VAL A 89 11.82 -13.26 -2.35
N LYS A 90 11.79 -11.93 -2.49
CA LYS A 90 12.99 -11.11 -2.62
C LYS A 90 13.95 -11.26 -1.43
N LYS A 91 13.41 -11.31 -0.19
CA LYS A 91 14.22 -11.54 1.00
C LYS A 91 14.87 -12.92 1.00
N SER A 92 14.15 -13.95 0.56
CA SER A 92 14.69 -15.32 0.44
C SER A 92 15.80 -15.38 -0.60
N GLU A 93 15.63 -14.74 -1.75
CA GLU A 93 16.66 -14.66 -2.80
C GLU A 93 17.91 -13.90 -2.31
N THR A 94 17.73 -12.81 -1.55
CA THR A 94 18.86 -12.05 -0.98
C THR A 94 19.65 -12.89 0.01
N ILE A 95 18.99 -13.68 0.87
CA ILE A 95 19.66 -14.57 1.83
C ILE A 95 20.47 -15.64 1.10
N LEU A 96 19.89 -16.27 0.07
CA LEU A 96 20.60 -17.27 -0.73
C LEU A 96 21.81 -16.69 -1.47
N LEU A 97 21.69 -15.46 -1.99
CA LEU A 97 22.81 -14.75 -2.64
C LEU A 97 23.87 -14.27 -1.65
N GLU A 98 23.51 -13.99 -0.40
CA GLU A 98 24.47 -13.66 0.65
C GLU A 98 25.23 -14.89 1.13
N GLU A 99 24.60 -16.07 1.18
CA GLU A 99 25.30 -17.34 1.46
C GLU A 99 26.28 -17.72 0.35
N GLU A 100 25.95 -17.45 -0.93
CA GLU A 100 26.91 -17.64 -2.04
C GLU A 100 28.01 -16.58 -2.09
N LYS A 101 27.74 -15.33 -1.65
CA LYS A 101 28.69 -14.21 -1.66
C LYS A 101 29.62 -14.16 -0.45
N MET A 102 29.48 -15.03 0.51
CA MET A 102 30.45 -15.12 1.64
C MET A 102 31.87 -15.57 1.21
N VAL A 103 32.09 -15.74 -0.09
CA VAL A 103 33.40 -16.09 -0.68
C VAL A 103 34.12 -14.92 -1.34
N THR A 104 33.47 -13.74 -1.52
CA THR A 104 34.18 -12.60 -2.15
C THR A 104 33.78 -11.30 -1.47
N ILE A 105 34.60 -10.88 -0.51
CA ILE A 105 34.58 -9.53 0.04
C ILE A 105 35.40 -8.65 -0.90
N LEU A 106 34.90 -7.52 -1.35
CA LEU A 106 35.40 -6.15 -1.17
C LEU A 106 34.66 -5.16 -2.08
N ASP A 107 34.12 -4.17 -1.40
CA ASP A 107 34.01 -2.77 -1.80
C ASP A 107 33.19 -2.38 -3.05
N SER A 108 32.08 -1.76 -2.79
CA SER A 108 31.68 -0.54 -3.49
C SER A 108 30.50 0.10 -2.73
N GLY A 109 30.87 1.15 -2.06
CA GLY A 109 29.97 2.05 -1.39
C GLY A 109 29.21 2.97 -2.34
N ALA A 110 28.45 3.83 -1.70
CA ALA A 110 27.75 4.99 -2.22
C ALA A 110 26.47 4.73 -3.05
N GLY A 111 25.41 4.39 -2.33
CA GLY A 111 24.10 4.85 -2.75
C GLY A 111 24.07 6.38 -2.68
N GLU A 112 23.81 7.02 -3.81
CA GLU A 112 23.74 8.48 -3.95
C GLU A 112 22.74 9.04 -2.94
N ARG A 113 23.22 10.00 -2.14
CA ARG A 113 22.37 10.88 -1.34
C ARG A 113 21.60 11.77 -2.31
N PRO A 114 20.28 11.91 -2.17
CA PRO A 114 19.55 12.93 -2.91
C PRO A 114 20.07 14.29 -2.45
N SER A 115 20.89 14.93 -3.28
CA SER A 115 21.36 16.29 -3.07
C SER A 115 20.24 17.28 -3.40
N ASP A 116 19.93 18.16 -2.46
CA ASP A 116 19.58 19.56 -2.60
C ASP A 116 18.76 20.00 -3.85
N LYS A 117 17.47 19.61 -3.87
CA LYS A 117 16.43 20.49 -4.42
C LYS A 117 15.36 20.65 -3.33
N LEU A 118 15.60 21.60 -2.48
CA LEU A 118 14.65 22.04 -1.46
C LEU A 118 13.57 22.91 -2.13
N GLU A 119 12.71 22.29 -2.94
CA GLU A 119 11.41 22.86 -3.25
C GLU A 119 10.55 22.71 -2.00
N ARG A 120 9.86 23.77 -1.60
CA ARG A 120 8.94 23.78 -0.44
C ARG A 120 7.91 22.68 -0.64
N LYS A 121 8.12 21.54 0.01
CA LYS A 121 7.16 20.44 -0.01
C LYS A 121 5.89 20.85 0.71
N THR A 122 4.75 20.57 0.10
CA THR A 122 3.47 20.76 0.78
C THR A 122 3.37 19.85 2.01
N GLN A 123 2.54 20.22 3.00
CA GLN A 123 2.33 19.36 4.19
C GLN A 123 1.95 17.92 3.83
N LYS A 124 1.22 17.75 2.73
CA LYS A 124 0.84 16.43 2.21
C LYS A 124 2.07 15.62 1.79
N GLU A 125 2.98 16.22 1.02
CA GLU A 125 4.22 15.58 0.58
C GLU A 125 5.16 15.23 1.74
N LEU A 126 5.19 16.09 2.78
CA LEU A 126 5.94 15.81 4.00
C LEU A 126 5.40 14.58 4.74
N ILE A 127 4.07 14.49 4.90
CA ILE A 127 3.42 13.35 5.52
C ILE A 127 3.67 12.08 4.68
N GLU A 128 3.52 12.13 3.37
CA GLU A 128 3.77 11.01 2.47
C GLU A 128 5.24 10.54 2.55
N SER A 129 6.17 11.47 2.58
CA SER A 129 7.60 11.16 2.76
C SER A 129 7.89 10.56 4.13
N ALA A 130 7.28 11.07 5.20
CA ALA A 130 7.43 10.52 6.55
C ALA A 130 6.84 9.10 6.67
N MET A 131 5.73 8.84 5.99
CA MET A 131 5.11 7.51 5.96
C MET A 131 6.04 6.42 5.39
N LEU A 132 6.93 6.77 4.46
CA LEU A 132 7.92 5.84 3.89
C LEU A 132 8.98 5.39 4.90
N HIS A 133 9.17 6.12 5.99
CA HIS A 133 10.12 5.80 7.06
C HIS A 133 9.49 4.99 8.20
N LEU A 134 8.18 4.75 8.14
CA LEU A 134 7.51 3.91 9.12
C LEU A 134 7.70 2.43 8.80
N PRO A 135 7.72 1.55 9.82
CA PRO A 135 7.57 0.12 9.60
C PRO A 135 6.29 -0.16 8.78
N ILE A 136 6.35 -1.16 7.90
CA ILE A 136 5.26 -1.47 6.95
C ILE A 136 3.90 -1.55 7.65
N SER A 137 3.83 -2.22 8.79
CA SER A 137 2.56 -2.44 9.50
C SER A 137 1.96 -1.17 10.11
N GLU A 138 2.79 -0.19 10.48
CA GLU A 138 2.36 1.11 10.97
C GLU A 138 1.91 2.03 9.82
N ALA A 139 2.65 2.03 8.71
CA ALA A 139 2.25 2.74 7.51
C ALA A 139 0.91 2.22 6.97
N GLN A 140 0.73 0.89 6.95
CA GLN A 140 -0.51 0.25 6.52
C GLN A 140 -1.73 0.72 7.30
N ILE A 141 -1.66 0.66 8.64
CA ILE A 141 -2.83 0.99 9.46
C ILE A 141 -3.22 2.48 9.34
N LEU A 142 -2.23 3.38 9.19
CA LEU A 142 -2.49 4.79 8.94
C LEU A 142 -3.10 5.01 7.56
N THR A 143 -2.61 4.30 6.53
CA THR A 143 -3.16 4.36 5.18
C THR A 143 -4.61 3.88 5.15
N LEU A 144 -4.91 2.75 5.79
CA LEU A 144 -6.28 2.25 5.88
C LEU A 144 -7.21 3.24 6.54
N PHE A 145 -6.77 3.83 7.65
CA PHE A 145 -7.63 4.72 8.42
C PHE A 145 -7.83 6.08 7.75
N TYR A 146 -6.74 6.73 7.26
CA TYR A 146 -6.79 8.12 6.77
C TYR A 146 -6.97 8.27 5.28
N GLN A 147 -6.56 7.30 4.47
CA GLN A 147 -6.62 7.41 3.01
C GLN A 147 -7.69 6.53 2.41
N ALA A 148 -7.87 5.33 2.97
CA ALA A 148 -8.92 4.42 2.54
C ALA A 148 -10.22 4.59 3.35
N GLU A 149 -10.24 5.49 4.35
CA GLU A 149 -11.39 5.82 5.20
C GLU A 149 -12.07 4.59 5.82
N GLN A 150 -11.27 3.55 6.14
CA GLN A 150 -11.79 2.32 6.70
C GLN A 150 -12.12 2.50 8.19
N SER A 151 -13.22 1.94 8.62
CA SER A 151 -13.58 1.86 10.04
C SER A 151 -12.59 0.97 10.81
N VAL A 152 -12.52 1.15 12.12
CA VAL A 152 -11.66 0.34 13.00
C VAL A 152 -11.98 -1.16 12.90
N ASP A 153 -13.25 -1.50 12.69
CA ASP A 153 -13.70 -2.88 12.55
C ASP A 153 -13.28 -3.48 11.20
N GLU A 154 -13.41 -2.72 10.10
CA GLU A 154 -12.90 -3.12 8.78
C GLU A 154 -11.38 -3.31 8.81
N ILE A 155 -10.63 -2.40 9.46
CA ILE A 155 -9.19 -2.54 9.64
C ILE A 155 -8.86 -3.82 10.44
N GLY A 156 -9.65 -4.11 11.47
CA GLY A 156 -9.52 -5.36 12.24
C GLY A 156 -9.64 -6.58 11.35
N MET A 157 -10.66 -6.63 10.49
CA MET A 157 -10.84 -7.74 9.53
C MET A 157 -9.68 -7.86 8.53
N ILE A 158 -9.22 -6.72 7.97
CA ILE A 158 -8.11 -6.68 7.00
C ILE A 158 -6.80 -7.17 7.60
N MET A 159 -6.49 -6.74 8.82
CA MET A 159 -5.21 -7.00 9.46
C MET A 159 -5.22 -8.23 10.38
N GLY A 160 -6.36 -8.91 10.54
CA GLY A 160 -6.51 -10.02 11.47
C GLY A 160 -6.36 -9.61 12.94
N LEU A 161 -6.83 -8.40 13.30
CA LEU A 161 -6.70 -7.81 14.62
C LEU A 161 -8.07 -7.58 15.27
N THR A 162 -8.10 -7.62 16.61
CA THR A 162 -9.29 -7.16 17.34
C THR A 162 -9.40 -5.63 17.27
N THR A 163 -10.61 -5.09 17.38
CA THR A 163 -10.90 -3.65 17.41
C THR A 163 -10.02 -2.90 18.42
N SER A 164 -9.81 -3.48 19.60
CA SER A 164 -8.92 -2.91 20.62
C SER A 164 -7.47 -2.85 20.17
N ASN A 165 -6.96 -3.91 19.54
CA ASN A 165 -5.60 -3.95 19.01
C ASN A 165 -5.41 -2.96 17.85
N VAL A 166 -6.42 -2.75 17.02
CA VAL A 166 -6.41 -1.72 15.97
C VAL A 166 -6.24 -0.34 16.58
N LYS A 167 -7.03 0.02 17.61
CA LYS A 167 -6.93 1.31 18.29
C LYS A 167 -5.54 1.54 18.89
N VAL A 168 -4.98 0.55 19.57
CA VAL A 168 -3.63 0.62 20.16
C VAL A 168 -2.57 0.80 19.06
N LYS A 169 -2.69 0.02 17.99
CA LYS A 169 -1.75 0.08 16.86
C LYS A 169 -1.83 1.42 16.12
N LEU A 170 -3.03 1.96 15.91
CA LEU A 170 -3.22 3.31 15.36
C LEU A 170 -2.56 4.38 16.23
N PHE A 171 -2.74 4.31 17.54
CA PHE A 171 -2.10 5.23 18.47
C PHE A 171 -0.57 5.18 18.34
N ARG A 172 0.03 3.99 18.38
CA ARG A 172 1.48 3.79 18.24
C ARG A 172 2.01 4.26 16.89
N ALA A 173 1.28 3.98 15.82
CA ALA A 173 1.65 4.40 14.47
C ALA A 173 1.64 5.94 14.32
N ARG A 174 0.66 6.63 14.94
CA ARG A 174 0.63 8.11 15.00
C ARG A 174 1.83 8.68 15.75
N GLN A 175 2.20 8.08 16.89
CA GLN A 175 3.37 8.52 17.66
C GLN A 175 4.65 8.39 16.84
N LYS A 176 4.86 7.26 16.18
CA LYS A 176 6.02 7.06 15.31
C LYS A 176 6.04 8.03 14.13
N LEU A 177 4.88 8.29 13.51
CA LEU A 177 4.79 9.28 12.42
C LEU A 177 5.20 10.67 12.91
N LYS A 178 4.71 11.06 14.10
CA LYS A 178 5.09 12.34 14.73
C LYS A 178 6.59 12.40 14.97
N GLU A 179 7.20 11.37 15.57
CA GLU A 179 8.65 11.29 15.79
C GLU A 179 9.45 11.42 14.49
N VAL A 180 9.01 10.77 13.41
CA VAL A 180 9.67 10.89 12.10
C VAL A 180 9.56 12.31 11.57
N LEU A 181 8.38 12.95 11.66
CA LEU A 181 8.17 14.33 11.23
C LEU A 181 9.03 15.30 12.03
N GLU A 182 9.06 15.19 13.35
CA GLU A 182 9.86 16.06 14.24
C GLU A 182 11.37 15.88 14.00
N ASN A 183 11.85 14.67 13.82
CA ASN A 183 13.28 14.41 13.66
C ASN A 183 13.82 14.75 12.26
N LYS A 184 13.04 14.53 11.21
CA LYS A 184 13.51 14.70 9.83
C LYS A 184 13.06 15.99 9.16
N TYR A 185 11.91 16.52 9.56
CA TYR A 185 11.25 17.63 8.86
C TYR A 185 10.90 18.82 9.76
N SER A 186 11.49 18.91 10.96
CA SER A 186 11.22 19.99 11.92
C SER A 186 11.45 21.40 11.35
N LYS A 187 12.41 21.57 10.45
CA LYS A 187 12.70 22.86 9.80
C LYS A 187 11.63 23.24 8.76
N GLU A 188 10.96 22.28 8.15
CA GLU A 188 9.95 22.48 7.10
C GLU A 188 8.55 22.64 7.70
N LEU A 189 8.33 22.13 8.92
CA LEU A 189 7.06 22.30 9.66
C LEU A 189 6.91 23.65 10.34
N MET A 190 8.02 24.40 10.54
CA MET A 190 8.05 25.71 11.20
C MET A 190 7.99 26.91 10.23
N SER A 191 7.94 26.68 8.94
CA SER A 191 7.83 27.70 7.90
C SER A 191 6.45 27.69 7.24
#